data_9c03a52f1c3419b280c62f1f7e251d35
#
_entry.id   9c03a52f1c3419b280c62f1f7e251d35
#
_cell.length_a   1.000
_cell.length_b   1.000
_cell.length_c   1.000
_cell.angle_alpha   90.00
_cell.angle_beta   90.00
_cell.angle_gamma   90.00
#
_symmetry.space_group_name_H-M   'P 1'
#
loop_
_entity.id
_entity.type
_entity.pdbx_description
1 polymer ?
#
loop_
_entity_poly.entity_id
_entity_poly.type
_entity_poly.pdbx_seq_one_letter_code
_entity_poly.pdbx_strand_id
1 'polypeptide(L)'
;MVFLRTAGGAKIVIHIQHVDGKKINRRDVVEKKFLRKKKGVECFFFVFLQHQSNTTNTIIFMEITITEQNFDEVLKSNAVVMVDFGATWCGPCKALAPVVEEIANDYAGRAAVGKADVDQCPSITARFRIRNVPTVLFFQNGELKDKSVGAVQKKTLTDKIDALL
;
A
#
# COMPACT_ATOMS: atom_id res chain seq x y z
N MET A 1 7.57 -24.17 -2.53
CA MET A 1 6.33 -24.96 -2.53
C MET A 1 6.16 -25.53 -1.14
N VAL A 2 5.13 -25.14 -0.43
CA VAL A 2 4.87 -25.58 0.96
C VAL A 2 3.80 -26.66 0.91
N PHE A 3 4.14 -27.88 1.36
CA PHE A 3 3.16 -28.96 1.51
C PHE A 3 2.84 -29.16 2.99
N LEU A 4 1.59 -29.02 3.36
CA LEU A 4 1.05 -29.39 4.67
C LEU A 4 0.52 -30.82 4.60
N ARG A 5 1.08 -31.73 5.37
CA ARG A 5 0.58 -33.08 5.52
C ARG A 5 0.21 -33.31 6.99
N THR A 6 -1.06 -33.54 7.26
CA THR A 6 -1.55 -33.95 8.58
C THR A 6 -1.54 -35.48 8.68
N ALA A 7 -0.74 -36.01 9.59
CA ALA A 7 -0.84 -37.40 10.01
C ALA A 7 -1.33 -37.41 11.47
N GLY A 8 -2.33 -38.24 11.75
CA GLY A 8 -3.10 -38.31 12.98
C GLY A 8 -2.29 -38.19 14.26
N GLY A 9 -2.62 -37.21 15.07
CA GLY A 9 -2.08 -37.02 16.42
C GLY A 9 -0.92 -36.03 16.51
N ALA A 10 -1.25 -34.75 16.67
CA ALA A 10 -0.53 -33.73 17.43
C ALA A 10 0.91 -33.34 17.08
N LYS A 11 1.47 -33.65 15.93
CA LYS A 11 2.71 -33.03 15.47
C LYS A 11 2.58 -32.57 14.01
N ILE A 12 2.58 -31.25 13.79
CA ILE A 12 2.71 -30.69 12.46
C ILE A 12 4.21 -30.55 12.20
N VAL A 13 4.74 -31.33 11.26
CA VAL A 13 6.12 -31.18 10.79
C VAL A 13 6.06 -30.34 9.53
N ILE A 14 6.57 -29.12 9.62
CA ILE A 14 6.69 -28.23 8.46
C ILE A 14 8.04 -28.55 7.79
N HIS A 15 8.01 -29.23 6.67
CA HIS A 15 9.17 -29.38 5.80
C HIS A 15 9.23 -28.19 4.84
N ILE A 16 10.08 -27.24 5.15
CA ILE A 16 10.40 -26.15 4.22
C ILE A 16 11.64 -26.59 3.43
N GLN A 17 11.44 -27.02 2.20
CA GLN A 17 12.53 -27.22 1.26
C GLN A 17 12.74 -25.96 0.46
N HIS A 18 13.88 -25.29 0.71
CA HIS A 18 14.46 -24.20 -0.09
C HIS A 18 13.48 -23.11 -0.54
N VAL A 19 13.58 -21.96 0.09
CA VAL A 19 13.21 -20.66 -0.48
C VAL A 19 14.52 -19.90 -0.65
N ASP A 20 14.82 -19.47 -1.87
CA ASP A 20 15.95 -18.59 -2.22
C ASP A 20 17.35 -19.04 -1.76
N GLY A 21 17.68 -20.31 -1.92
CA GLY A 21 19.07 -20.78 -1.78
C GLY A 21 19.68 -20.74 -0.38
N LYS A 22 18.93 -20.39 0.67
CA LYS A 22 19.41 -20.38 2.06
C LYS A 22 18.80 -21.52 2.88
N LYS A 23 19.66 -22.32 3.55
CA LYS A 23 19.25 -23.30 4.55
C LYS A 23 18.70 -22.59 5.78
N ILE A 24 17.44 -22.84 6.10
CA ILE A 24 16.81 -22.39 7.35
C ILE A 24 17.30 -23.27 8.49
N ASN A 25 17.87 -22.65 9.52
CA ASN A 25 18.42 -23.36 10.66
C ASN A 25 17.30 -23.74 11.64
N ARG A 26 17.40 -24.94 12.25
CA ARG A 26 16.38 -25.49 13.17
C ARG A 26 16.05 -24.63 14.40
N ARG A 27 16.82 -23.57 14.67
CA ARG A 27 16.60 -22.64 15.80
C ARG A 27 15.57 -21.55 15.54
N ASP A 28 15.12 -21.39 14.30
CA ASP A 28 14.19 -20.31 13.90
C ASP A 28 12.72 -20.74 13.94
N VAL A 29 12.47 -21.99 14.32
CA VAL A 29 11.11 -22.53 14.47
C VAL A 29 10.69 -22.44 15.94
N VAL A 30 9.93 -21.39 16.27
CA VAL A 30 9.36 -21.22 17.62
C VAL A 30 8.22 -22.20 17.83
N GLU A 31 8.40 -23.18 18.72
CA GLU A 31 7.32 -24.04 19.19
C GLU A 31 6.29 -23.23 19.98
N LYS A 32 5.11 -23.01 19.41
CA LYS A 32 3.94 -22.58 20.20
C LYS A 32 3.10 -23.80 20.58
N LYS A 33 3.03 -24.08 21.88
CA LYS A 33 2.14 -25.07 22.49
C LYS A 33 0.69 -24.78 22.15
N PHE A 34 0.04 -25.79 21.59
CA PHE A 34 -1.37 -25.76 21.19
C PHE A 34 -2.26 -26.02 22.43
N LEU A 35 -3.02 -25.05 22.85
CA LEU A 35 -4.09 -25.24 23.81
C LEU A 35 -5.36 -25.75 23.11
N ARG A 36 -5.71 -27.00 23.39
CA ARG A 36 -6.90 -27.69 22.89
C ARG A 36 -8.16 -27.08 23.47
N LYS A 37 -8.99 -26.42 22.64
CA LYS A 37 -10.36 -26.07 23.02
C LYS A 37 -11.37 -26.80 22.11
N LYS A 38 -12.37 -27.41 22.77
CA LYS A 38 -13.40 -28.27 22.23
C LYS A 38 -14.37 -27.53 21.30
N LYS A 39 -14.81 -28.25 20.23
CA LYS A 39 -16.05 -28.10 19.43
C LYS A 39 -16.25 -26.84 18.61
N GLY A 40 -16.09 -27.00 17.30
CA GLY A 40 -17.03 -26.44 16.33
C GLY A 40 -16.78 -24.99 15.89
N VAL A 41 -15.56 -24.65 15.44
CA VAL A 41 -15.32 -23.44 14.64
C VAL A 41 -14.13 -23.73 13.72
N GLU A 42 -14.32 -23.54 12.44
CA GLU A 42 -13.21 -23.56 11.47
C GLU A 42 -12.23 -22.46 11.82
N CYS A 43 -11.05 -22.84 12.32
CA CYS A 43 -9.98 -21.88 12.56
C CYS A 43 -9.24 -21.60 11.25
N PHE A 44 -9.51 -20.48 10.64
CA PHE A 44 -8.59 -19.87 9.69
C PHE A 44 -7.31 -19.51 10.43
N PHE A 45 -6.26 -20.31 10.21
CA PHE A 45 -4.95 -20.07 10.80
C PHE A 45 -4.20 -19.05 9.97
N PHE A 46 -4.25 -17.78 10.38
CA PHE A 46 -3.39 -16.74 9.85
C PHE A 46 -2.02 -16.85 10.54
N VAL A 47 -1.05 -17.49 9.88
CA VAL A 47 0.33 -17.46 10.33
C VAL A 47 0.93 -16.11 9.91
N PHE A 48 0.96 -15.19 10.84
CA PHE A 48 1.71 -13.94 10.69
C PHE A 48 3.19 -14.24 10.98
N LEU A 49 3.96 -14.53 9.93
CA LEU A 49 5.42 -14.58 10.01
C LEU A 49 5.94 -13.14 10.05
N GLN A 50 6.12 -12.61 11.27
CA GLN A 50 6.86 -11.39 11.49
C GLN A 50 8.35 -11.73 11.41
N HIS A 51 8.90 -11.71 10.19
CA HIS A 51 10.34 -11.84 9.98
C HIS A 51 10.92 -10.43 9.87
N GLN A 52 11.50 -9.96 10.97
CA GLN A 52 12.49 -8.88 10.92
C GLN A 52 13.82 -9.50 10.48
N SER A 53 14.20 -9.34 9.26
CA SER A 53 15.61 -9.34 8.87
C SER A 53 15.78 -8.68 7.50
N ASN A 54 16.57 -7.66 7.54
CA ASN A 54 17.24 -6.92 6.49
C ASN A 54 17.43 -7.66 5.15
N THR A 55 17.30 -6.82 4.10
CA THR A 55 17.90 -6.97 2.77
C THR A 55 17.21 -7.94 1.81
N THR A 56 16.24 -7.46 1.16
CA THR A 56 16.24 -7.25 -0.30
C THR A 56 15.20 -6.20 -0.58
N ASN A 57 15.65 -5.09 -1.15
CA ASN A 57 14.82 -3.96 -1.52
C ASN A 57 13.89 -4.37 -2.67
N THR A 58 12.87 -5.16 -2.35
CA THR A 58 11.71 -5.28 -3.22
C THR A 58 11.02 -3.95 -3.08
N ILE A 59 11.24 -3.06 -4.04
CA ILE A 59 10.50 -1.81 -4.18
C ILE A 59 9.04 -2.24 -4.40
N ILE A 60 8.31 -2.35 -3.31
CA ILE A 60 6.86 -2.43 -3.36
C ILE A 60 6.45 -1.01 -3.71
N PHE A 61 6.14 -0.77 -4.97
CA PHE A 61 5.53 0.49 -5.38
C PHE A 61 4.24 0.64 -4.59
N MET A 62 4.25 1.55 -3.63
CA MET A 62 3.12 1.80 -2.75
C MET A 62 2.14 2.82 -3.35
N GLU A 63 2.32 3.19 -4.62
CA GLU A 63 1.40 4.08 -5.33
C GLU A 63 0.08 3.35 -5.61
N ILE A 64 -1.02 3.95 -5.19
CA ILE A 64 -2.36 3.39 -5.34
C ILE A 64 -2.97 3.89 -6.64
N THR A 65 -3.42 2.99 -7.52
CA THR A 65 -4.26 3.39 -8.64
C THR A 65 -5.65 3.75 -8.14
N ILE A 66 -6.03 5.01 -8.30
CA ILE A 66 -7.33 5.55 -7.91
C ILE A 66 -8.32 5.38 -9.06
N THR A 67 -9.49 4.87 -8.71
CA THR A 67 -10.63 4.66 -9.61
C THR A 67 -11.89 5.26 -8.99
N GLU A 68 -12.96 5.40 -9.79
CA GLU A 68 -14.28 5.83 -9.31
C GLU A 68 -14.80 4.96 -8.14
N GLN A 69 -14.44 3.67 -8.14
CA GLN A 69 -14.95 2.69 -7.17
C GLN A 69 -14.19 2.72 -5.85
N ASN A 70 -12.86 2.94 -5.88
CA ASN A 70 -12.03 2.82 -4.67
C ASN A 70 -11.72 4.16 -3.99
N PHE A 71 -12.00 5.28 -4.64
CA PHE A 71 -11.62 6.62 -4.15
C PHE A 71 -12.11 6.90 -2.72
N ASP A 72 -13.42 6.74 -2.49
CA ASP A 72 -14.01 7.03 -1.18
C ASP A 72 -13.54 6.04 -0.09
N GLU A 73 -13.21 4.81 -0.46
CA GLU A 73 -12.64 3.81 0.46
C GLU A 73 -11.20 4.20 0.85
N VAL A 74 -10.38 4.60 -0.12
CA VAL A 74 -9.00 5.07 0.14
C VAL A 74 -9.01 6.28 1.08
N LEU A 75 -9.93 7.24 0.87
CA LEU A 75 -10.07 8.41 1.74
C LEU A 75 -10.52 8.05 3.17
N LYS A 76 -11.37 7.03 3.34
CA LYS A 76 -11.85 6.59 4.66
C LYS A 76 -10.83 5.75 5.41
N SER A 77 -10.01 4.99 4.68
CA SER A 77 -9.06 4.05 5.26
C SER A 77 -7.74 4.69 5.68
N ASN A 78 -7.47 5.93 5.27
CA ASN A 78 -6.20 6.60 5.51
C ASN A 78 -6.42 7.99 6.11
N ALA A 79 -5.64 8.33 7.12
CA ALA A 79 -5.71 9.64 7.77
C ALA A 79 -5.26 10.77 6.84
N VAL A 80 -4.18 10.54 6.07
CA VAL A 80 -3.65 11.50 5.09
C VAL A 80 -3.57 10.82 3.73
N VAL A 81 -4.09 11.47 2.70
CA VAL A 81 -4.10 10.97 1.32
C VAL A 81 -3.66 12.07 0.36
N MET A 82 -2.70 11.77 -0.50
CA MET A 82 -2.32 12.60 -1.65
C MET A 82 -2.77 11.88 -2.94
N VAL A 83 -3.46 12.59 -3.82
CA VAL A 83 -3.89 12.06 -5.13
C VAL A 83 -3.42 12.96 -6.25
N ASP A 84 -2.60 12.41 -7.15
CA ASP A 84 -2.21 13.07 -8.40
C ASP A 84 -3.22 12.77 -9.51
N PHE A 85 -3.84 13.80 -10.02
CA PHE A 85 -4.76 13.74 -11.16
C PHE A 85 -4.00 14.11 -12.42
N GLY A 86 -3.81 13.13 -13.29
CA GLY A 86 -3.12 13.25 -14.56
C GLY A 86 -3.91 12.69 -15.72
N ALA A 87 -3.28 12.65 -16.89
CA ALA A 87 -3.81 12.00 -18.08
C ALA A 87 -2.66 11.40 -18.90
N THR A 88 -2.96 10.37 -19.68
CA THR A 88 -1.96 9.68 -20.52
C THR A 88 -1.35 10.56 -21.61
N TRP A 89 -2.10 11.54 -22.10
CA TRP A 89 -1.67 12.51 -23.12
C TRP A 89 -0.92 13.72 -22.54
N CYS A 90 -0.87 13.86 -21.21
CA CYS A 90 -0.29 15.02 -20.53
C CYS A 90 1.22 14.86 -20.35
N GLY A 91 2.03 15.63 -21.07
CA GLY A 91 3.49 15.64 -20.95
C GLY A 91 4.00 16.02 -19.55
N PRO A 92 3.55 17.14 -18.95
CA PRO A 92 3.94 17.52 -17.59
C PRO A 92 3.58 16.48 -16.52
N CYS A 93 2.47 15.73 -16.69
CA CYS A 93 2.09 14.66 -15.77
C CYS A 93 3.11 13.51 -15.80
N LYS A 94 3.62 13.16 -16.98
CA LYS A 94 4.68 12.15 -17.13
C LYS A 94 5.97 12.56 -16.41
N ALA A 95 6.29 13.84 -16.40
CA ALA A 95 7.46 14.36 -15.69
C ALA A 95 7.25 14.34 -14.15
N LEU A 96 6.01 14.50 -13.68
CA LEU A 96 5.67 14.44 -12.26
C LEU A 96 5.60 13.01 -11.71
N ALA A 97 5.26 12.03 -12.55
CA ALA A 97 5.04 10.63 -12.14
C ALA A 97 6.19 10.04 -11.30
N PRO A 98 7.49 10.13 -11.68
CA PRO A 98 8.56 9.59 -10.84
C PRO A 98 8.67 10.28 -9.48
N VAL A 99 8.31 11.56 -9.39
CA VAL A 99 8.30 12.30 -8.12
C VAL A 99 7.18 11.78 -7.20
N VAL A 100 6.01 11.47 -7.76
CA VAL A 100 4.88 10.90 -7.01
C VAL A 100 5.23 9.50 -6.51
N GLU A 101 5.89 8.67 -7.33
CA GLU A 101 6.37 7.35 -6.94
C GLU A 101 7.39 7.41 -5.79
N GLU A 102 8.34 8.34 -5.85
CA GLU A 102 9.29 8.56 -4.76
C GLU A 102 8.59 8.97 -3.46
N ILE A 103 7.61 9.89 -3.53
CA ILE A 103 6.82 10.32 -2.38
C ILE A 103 6.01 9.13 -1.81
N ALA A 104 5.43 8.29 -2.66
CA ALA A 104 4.71 7.09 -2.22
C ALA A 104 5.60 6.16 -1.39
N ASN A 105 6.86 6.00 -1.80
CA ASN A 105 7.84 5.20 -1.06
C ASN A 105 8.27 5.87 0.25
N ASP A 106 8.55 7.19 0.21
CA ASP A 106 9.03 7.95 1.38
C ASP A 106 7.97 8.04 2.50
N TYR A 107 6.69 8.04 2.12
CA TYR A 107 5.56 8.17 3.05
C TYR A 107 4.81 6.85 3.29
N ALA A 108 5.35 5.72 2.85
CA ALA A 108 4.76 4.41 3.06
C ALA A 108 4.41 4.18 4.54
N GLY A 109 3.14 3.83 4.82
CA GLY A 109 2.61 3.63 6.17
C GLY A 109 2.30 4.90 6.97
N ARG A 110 2.57 6.12 6.44
CA ARG A 110 2.24 7.41 7.07
C ARG A 110 1.14 8.15 6.30
N ALA A 111 1.22 8.16 4.99
CA ALA A 111 0.21 8.73 4.10
C ALA A 111 -0.01 7.80 2.91
N ALA A 112 -1.23 7.77 2.41
CA ALA A 112 -1.54 7.07 1.16
C ALA A 112 -1.27 8.02 -0.02
N VAL A 113 -0.58 7.52 -1.04
CA VAL A 113 -0.29 8.26 -2.26
C VAL A 113 -0.93 7.53 -3.43
N GLY A 114 -1.78 8.22 -4.17
CA GLY A 114 -2.51 7.63 -5.29
C GLY A 114 -2.42 8.46 -6.56
N LYS A 115 -2.71 7.81 -7.68
CA LYS A 115 -2.75 8.39 -9.01
C LYS A 115 -4.09 8.11 -9.67
N ALA A 116 -4.72 9.13 -10.21
CA ALA A 116 -6.00 9.08 -10.91
C ALA A 116 -5.85 9.57 -12.34
N ASP A 117 -6.42 8.85 -13.29
CA ASP A 117 -6.57 9.31 -14.66
C ASP A 117 -7.90 10.08 -14.78
N VAL A 118 -7.84 11.35 -15.19
CA VAL A 118 -9.03 12.23 -15.30
C VAL A 118 -10.02 11.73 -16.34
N ASP A 119 -9.54 11.03 -17.37
CA ASP A 119 -10.39 10.46 -18.42
C ASP A 119 -11.16 9.23 -17.94
N GLN A 120 -10.62 8.50 -16.95
CA GLN A 120 -11.23 7.32 -16.34
C GLN A 120 -12.01 7.62 -15.06
N CYS A 121 -11.82 8.83 -14.48
CA CYS A 121 -12.45 9.26 -13.23
C CYS A 121 -13.24 10.57 -13.41
N PRO A 122 -14.20 10.65 -14.35
CA PRO A 122 -14.91 11.90 -14.67
C PRO A 122 -15.74 12.44 -13.49
N SER A 123 -16.36 11.56 -12.69
CA SER A 123 -17.19 11.99 -11.55
C SER A 123 -16.34 12.64 -10.47
N ILE A 124 -15.17 12.06 -10.16
CA ILE A 124 -14.24 12.59 -9.18
C ILE A 124 -13.64 13.90 -9.69
N THR A 125 -13.25 13.94 -10.96
CA THR A 125 -12.71 15.13 -11.64
C THR A 125 -13.69 16.30 -11.57
N ALA A 126 -14.98 16.05 -11.82
CA ALA A 126 -16.05 17.04 -11.71
C ALA A 126 -16.29 17.47 -10.25
N ARG A 127 -16.34 16.53 -9.29
CA ARG A 127 -16.54 16.75 -7.85
C ARG A 127 -15.52 17.75 -7.29
N PHE A 128 -14.24 17.62 -7.67
CA PHE A 128 -13.16 18.50 -7.21
C PHE A 128 -12.82 19.63 -8.18
N ARG A 129 -13.64 19.82 -9.22
CA ARG A 129 -13.50 20.88 -10.22
C ARG A 129 -12.07 20.95 -10.80
N ILE A 130 -11.54 19.79 -11.19
CA ILE A 130 -10.24 19.68 -11.81
C ILE A 130 -10.37 20.12 -13.26
N ARG A 131 -9.72 21.21 -13.64
CA ARG A 131 -9.76 21.80 -15.00
C ARG A 131 -8.42 21.71 -15.72
N ASN A 132 -7.36 21.53 -14.97
CA ASN A 132 -5.98 21.46 -15.49
C ASN A 132 -5.29 20.24 -14.92
N VAL A 133 -4.40 19.63 -15.70
CA VAL A 133 -3.54 18.52 -15.27
C VAL A 133 -2.07 18.87 -15.48
N PRO A 134 -1.15 18.43 -14.60
CA PRO A 134 -1.42 17.68 -13.37
C PRO A 134 -2.07 18.55 -12.28
N THR A 135 -2.92 17.95 -11.46
CA THR A 135 -3.44 18.57 -10.24
C THR A 135 -3.32 17.56 -9.10
N VAL A 136 -2.67 17.95 -8.03
CA VAL A 136 -2.50 17.15 -6.83
C VAL A 136 -3.43 17.63 -5.73
N LEU A 137 -4.25 16.75 -5.19
CA LEU A 137 -5.15 17.02 -4.08
C LEU A 137 -4.63 16.36 -2.81
N PHE A 138 -4.79 17.07 -1.68
CA PHE A 138 -4.37 16.61 -0.36
C PHE A 138 -5.58 16.52 0.56
N PHE A 139 -5.76 15.35 1.16
CA PHE A 139 -6.88 15.06 2.04
C PHE A 139 -6.38 14.71 3.45
N GLN A 140 -7.15 15.12 4.46
CA GLN A 140 -6.97 14.69 5.84
C GLN A 140 -8.31 14.26 6.39
N ASN A 141 -8.39 13.02 6.90
CA ASN A 141 -9.60 12.41 7.43
C ASN A 141 -10.80 12.47 6.45
N GLY A 142 -10.52 12.26 5.15
CA GLY A 142 -11.52 12.28 4.09
C GLY A 142 -11.91 13.67 3.56
N GLU A 143 -11.41 14.75 4.18
CA GLU A 143 -11.69 16.12 3.75
C GLU A 143 -10.56 16.69 2.91
N LEU A 144 -10.90 17.40 1.82
CA LEU A 144 -9.93 18.15 1.03
C LEU A 144 -9.37 19.31 1.83
N LYS A 145 -8.06 19.32 2.07
CA LYS A 145 -7.35 20.39 2.82
C LYS A 145 -6.55 21.31 1.93
N ASP A 146 -5.93 20.77 0.87
CA ASP A 146 -5.08 21.58 0.00
C ASP A 146 -5.07 21.04 -1.44
N LYS A 147 -4.60 21.88 -2.37
CA LYS A 147 -4.54 21.61 -3.79
C LYS A 147 -3.28 22.24 -4.39
N SER A 148 -2.59 21.49 -5.27
CA SER A 148 -1.52 22.00 -6.12
C SER A 148 -1.89 21.82 -7.58
N VAL A 149 -1.67 22.82 -8.42
CA VAL A 149 -1.96 22.77 -9.85
C VAL A 149 -0.67 22.96 -10.65
N GLY A 150 -0.45 22.13 -11.65
CA GLY A 150 0.75 22.12 -12.47
C GLY A 150 1.87 21.24 -11.92
N ALA A 151 2.94 21.09 -12.72
CA ALA A 151 4.12 20.37 -12.30
C ALA A 151 4.88 21.17 -11.23
N VAL A 152 4.92 20.63 -10.00
CA VAL A 152 5.58 21.24 -8.84
C VAL A 152 6.76 20.39 -8.39
N GLN A 153 7.68 21.01 -7.65
CA GLN A 153 8.83 20.29 -7.10
C GLN A 153 8.41 19.34 -5.98
N LYS A 154 9.15 18.26 -5.80
CA LYS A 154 8.95 17.24 -4.74
C LYS A 154 8.77 17.90 -3.36
N LYS A 155 9.67 18.86 -3.03
CA LYS A 155 9.64 19.57 -1.74
C LYS A 155 8.28 20.23 -1.45
N THR A 156 7.66 20.85 -2.45
CA THR A 156 6.34 21.50 -2.28
C THR A 156 5.25 20.48 -1.93
N LEU A 157 5.31 19.29 -2.50
CA LEU A 157 4.35 18.21 -2.22
C LEU A 157 4.59 17.62 -0.83
N THR A 158 5.86 17.36 -0.47
CA THR A 158 6.21 16.80 0.84
C THR A 158 5.89 17.77 1.97
N ASP A 159 6.19 19.07 1.83
CA ASP A 159 5.86 20.09 2.84
C ASP A 159 4.34 20.11 3.13
N LYS A 160 3.50 19.89 2.10
CA LYS A 160 2.03 19.82 2.26
C LYS A 160 1.56 18.54 2.94
N ILE A 161 2.19 17.40 2.66
CA ILE A 161 1.89 16.13 3.37
C ILE A 161 2.29 16.26 4.83
N ASP A 162 3.51 16.77 5.11
CA ASP A 162 4.02 16.93 6.46
C ASP A 162 3.16 17.86 7.32
N ALA A 163 2.54 18.86 6.71
CA ALA A 163 1.60 19.78 7.38
C ALA A 163 0.27 19.09 7.78
N LEU A 164 -0.05 17.91 7.21
CA LEU A 164 -1.27 17.17 7.48
C LEU A 164 -1.05 15.94 8.38
N LEU A 165 0.21 15.54 8.59
CA LEU A 165 0.58 14.43 9.46
C LEU A 165 0.58 14.86 10.94
#